data_a811128edd98dc5dee5f80c7860c7cd3
#
_entry.id   a811128edd98dc5dee5f80c7860c7cd3
#
_cell.length_a   1.000
_cell.length_b   1.000
_cell.length_c   1.000
_cell.angle_alpha   90.00
_cell.angle_beta   90.00
_cell.angle_gamma   90.00
#
_symmetry.space_group_name_H-M   'P 1'
#
loop_
_entity.id
_entity.type
_entity.pdbx_description
1 polymer ?
#
loop_
_entity_poly.entity_id
_entity_poly.type
_entity_poly.pdbx_seq_one_letter_code
_entity_poly.pdbx_strand_id
1 'polypeptide(L)'
;FKVGKMDYVFSISQPPILGGLLGVWGKWMKHAKYIYNIQDFNPEQVLAVGYTKNKLITDVMMWFDKFNCKRSDLIITVGRDLVETVENRFKGGKVPKTVMINNWIDENEIYPLDENNEKVLAFKKKYGLDGKFVVMYSGNIGLYYDLENLMKVVERIKPDTKAVDGREVVFAFVGAGSVLDKLVLYVKEHHMDNVVFIPYQDKADLIYSLNAGDVHWCVNAKGIKGVSCPSKAYGIMAAAKPILGVLESGSEVRCLIEDTNGGLCCEPGEYDKVEENIRWFIENAGSDELKAMGVRGRENLEKNLTRGVSVRKYAEEILKL
;
A
#
# COMPACT_ATOMS: atom_id res chain seq x y z
N PHE A 1 -31.13 8.52 16.94
CA PHE A 1 -32.15 9.43 17.50
C PHE A 1 -31.61 10.34 18.61
N LYS A 2 -30.60 9.92 19.39
CA LYS A 2 -30.02 10.73 20.48
C LYS A 2 -29.04 11.83 20.03
N VAL A 3 -28.58 11.78 18.77
CA VAL A 3 -27.63 12.76 18.22
C VAL A 3 -28.42 13.92 17.61
N GLY A 4 -28.09 15.16 17.95
CA GLY A 4 -28.77 16.37 17.50
C GLY A 4 -28.67 16.61 15.98
N LYS A 5 -28.86 17.87 15.55
CA LYS A 5 -28.68 18.32 14.17
C LYS A 5 -27.22 18.07 13.74
N MET A 6 -27.03 17.62 12.52
CA MET A 6 -25.72 17.44 11.88
C MET A 6 -25.73 18.12 10.53
N ASP A 7 -24.63 18.79 10.17
CA ASP A 7 -24.47 19.41 8.87
C ASP A 7 -23.87 18.43 7.86
N TYR A 8 -23.04 17.49 8.35
CA TYR A 8 -22.35 16.50 7.53
C TYR A 8 -22.48 15.09 8.10
N VAL A 9 -22.57 14.11 7.20
CA VAL A 9 -22.38 12.69 7.47
C VAL A 9 -21.18 12.22 6.67
N PHE A 10 -20.18 11.66 7.35
CA PHE A 10 -18.97 11.12 6.75
C PHE A 10 -18.97 9.60 6.94
N SER A 11 -18.88 8.83 5.87
CA SER A 11 -18.68 7.39 5.95
C SER A 11 -17.51 6.93 5.09
N ILE A 12 -16.91 5.82 5.48
CA ILE A 12 -15.89 5.13 4.70
C ILE A 12 -16.48 3.90 4.04
N SER A 13 -15.83 3.39 2.99
CA SER A 13 -16.24 2.19 2.25
C SER A 13 -16.08 0.86 3.04
N GLN A 14 -15.95 0.93 4.36
CA GLN A 14 -15.78 -0.19 5.27
C GLN A 14 -16.92 -0.23 6.30
N PRO A 15 -17.64 -1.36 6.53
CA PRO A 15 -17.54 -2.59 5.73
C PRO A 15 -18.00 -2.37 4.27
N PRO A 16 -17.51 -3.18 3.32
CA PRO A 16 -17.85 -3.01 1.91
C PRO A 16 -19.35 -2.85 1.68
N ILE A 17 -19.74 -1.90 0.83
CA ILE A 17 -21.14 -1.55 0.49
C ILE A 17 -21.93 -1.00 1.68
N LEU A 18 -21.91 -1.68 2.83
CA LEU A 18 -22.70 -1.32 4.01
C LEU A 18 -22.28 0.05 4.58
N GLY A 19 -20.99 0.37 4.60
CA GLY A 19 -20.51 1.69 5.03
C GLY A 19 -21.17 2.83 4.25
N GLY A 20 -21.28 2.67 2.92
CA GLY A 20 -21.96 3.62 2.05
C GLY A 20 -23.47 3.71 2.32
N LEU A 21 -24.17 2.56 2.47
CA LEU A 21 -25.59 2.54 2.79
C LEU A 21 -25.91 3.22 4.12
N LEU A 22 -25.09 3.02 5.15
CA LEU A 22 -25.21 3.70 6.44
C LEU A 22 -25.02 5.22 6.28
N GLY A 23 -24.10 5.64 5.42
CA GLY A 23 -23.89 7.05 5.07
C GLY A 23 -25.13 7.67 4.40
N VAL A 24 -25.70 6.99 3.40
CA VAL A 24 -26.95 7.42 2.75
C VAL A 24 -28.10 7.50 3.73
N TRP A 25 -28.26 6.49 4.59
CA TRP A 25 -29.29 6.50 5.62
C TRP A 25 -29.09 7.66 6.61
N GLY A 26 -27.87 7.90 7.06
CA GLY A 26 -27.53 9.03 7.93
C GLY A 26 -27.87 10.39 7.29
N LYS A 27 -27.52 10.58 5.99
CA LYS A 27 -27.90 11.76 5.20
C LYS A 27 -29.40 12.02 5.26
N TRP A 28 -30.22 11.00 5.01
CA TRP A 28 -31.67 11.15 5.00
C TRP A 28 -32.24 11.44 6.38
N MET A 29 -31.77 10.70 7.41
CA MET A 29 -32.23 10.87 8.79
C MET A 29 -31.89 12.24 9.39
N LYS A 30 -30.79 12.84 8.97
CA LYS A 30 -30.27 14.10 9.53
C LYS A 30 -30.44 15.31 8.60
N HIS A 31 -30.94 15.09 7.38
CA HIS A 31 -31.00 16.12 6.34
C HIS A 31 -29.62 16.81 6.11
N ALA A 32 -28.55 16.02 6.21
CA ALA A 32 -27.16 16.47 6.17
C ALA A 32 -26.54 16.27 4.79
N LYS A 33 -25.42 16.91 4.51
CA LYS A 33 -24.56 16.60 3.36
C LYS A 33 -23.83 15.28 3.61
N TYR A 34 -23.68 14.45 2.57
CA TYR A 34 -23.05 13.15 2.68
C TYR A 34 -21.73 13.10 1.93
N ILE A 35 -20.67 12.74 2.66
CA ILE A 35 -19.32 12.54 2.15
C ILE A 35 -19.01 11.05 2.20
N TYR A 36 -18.68 10.48 1.04
CA TYR A 36 -18.34 9.07 0.91
C TYR A 36 -16.84 8.92 0.63
N ASN A 37 -16.09 8.43 1.61
CA ASN A 37 -14.66 8.16 1.47
C ASN A 37 -14.46 6.72 1.01
N ILE A 38 -13.94 6.54 -0.20
CA ILE A 38 -13.70 5.24 -0.81
C ILE A 38 -12.22 4.91 -0.71
N GLN A 39 -11.91 3.93 0.16
CA GLN A 39 -10.56 3.40 0.31
C GLN A 39 -10.28 2.27 -0.68
N ASP A 40 -11.28 1.41 -0.87
CA ASP A 40 -11.25 0.28 -1.78
C ASP A 40 -12.57 0.16 -2.51
N PHE A 41 -12.53 -0.21 -3.79
CA PHE A 41 -13.70 -0.45 -4.60
C PHE A 41 -14.18 -1.90 -4.52
N ASN A 42 -15.44 -2.07 -4.17
CA ASN A 42 -16.15 -3.33 -4.20
C ASN A 42 -17.33 -3.24 -5.19
N PRO A 43 -17.59 -4.27 -6.01
CA PRO A 43 -17.03 -5.65 -5.95
C PRO A 43 -15.68 -5.85 -6.68
N GLU A 44 -15.06 -4.83 -7.26
CA GLU A 44 -13.85 -4.97 -8.07
C GLU A 44 -12.72 -5.66 -7.29
N GLN A 45 -12.54 -5.32 -6.02
CA GLN A 45 -11.53 -5.93 -5.16
C GLN A 45 -11.74 -7.45 -5.04
N VAL A 46 -13.00 -7.86 -4.84
CA VAL A 46 -13.37 -9.28 -4.70
C VAL A 46 -13.18 -10.04 -6.02
N LEU A 47 -13.42 -9.37 -7.15
CA LEU A 47 -13.23 -9.94 -8.50
C LEU A 47 -11.75 -10.07 -8.85
N ALA A 48 -10.94 -9.05 -8.55
CA ALA A 48 -9.52 -9.02 -8.88
C ALA A 48 -8.73 -10.19 -8.28
N VAL A 49 -9.11 -10.63 -7.07
CA VAL A 49 -8.47 -11.78 -6.41
C VAL A 49 -9.21 -13.12 -6.63
N GLY A 50 -10.25 -13.13 -7.45
CA GLY A 50 -11.01 -14.34 -7.74
C GLY A 50 -11.77 -14.93 -6.55
N TYR A 51 -12.08 -14.11 -5.52
CA TYR A 51 -12.77 -14.56 -4.31
C TYR A 51 -14.20 -15.06 -4.60
N THR A 52 -14.86 -14.49 -5.60
CA THR A 52 -16.13 -15.01 -6.12
C THR A 52 -16.22 -14.85 -7.63
N LYS A 53 -16.83 -15.83 -8.28
CA LYS A 53 -17.20 -15.80 -9.70
C LYS A 53 -18.70 -15.60 -9.92
N ASN A 54 -19.46 -15.44 -8.83
CA ASN A 54 -20.92 -15.29 -8.93
C ASN A 54 -21.29 -13.89 -9.40
N LYS A 55 -21.62 -13.80 -10.69
CA LYS A 55 -21.98 -12.55 -11.35
C LYS A 55 -23.17 -11.85 -10.70
N LEU A 56 -24.19 -12.59 -10.25
CA LEU A 56 -25.37 -11.99 -9.61
C LEU A 56 -24.97 -11.24 -8.32
N ILE A 57 -24.13 -11.83 -7.50
CA ILE A 57 -23.65 -11.20 -6.26
C ILE A 57 -22.87 -9.91 -6.59
N THR A 58 -21.94 -9.98 -7.55
CA THR A 58 -21.12 -8.80 -7.91
C THR A 58 -21.94 -7.71 -8.60
N ASP A 59 -22.95 -8.06 -9.41
CA ASP A 59 -23.86 -7.09 -10.03
C ASP A 59 -24.72 -6.37 -8.97
N VAL A 60 -25.23 -7.11 -7.98
CA VAL A 60 -25.98 -6.54 -6.85
C VAL A 60 -25.07 -5.62 -6.01
N MET A 61 -23.86 -6.05 -5.68
CA MET A 61 -22.88 -5.22 -4.96
C MET A 61 -22.57 -3.94 -5.74
N MET A 62 -22.32 -4.04 -7.05
CA MET A 62 -22.07 -2.90 -7.93
C MET A 62 -23.26 -1.93 -7.97
N TRP A 63 -24.48 -2.45 -8.01
CA TRP A 63 -25.69 -1.63 -8.01
C TRP A 63 -25.80 -0.81 -6.71
N PHE A 64 -25.58 -1.44 -5.56
CA PHE A 64 -25.61 -0.76 -4.27
C PHE A 64 -24.49 0.27 -4.14
N ASP A 65 -23.27 -0.05 -4.58
CA ASP A 65 -22.17 0.91 -4.46
C ASP A 65 -22.34 2.10 -5.42
N LYS A 66 -22.82 1.88 -6.63
CA LYS A 66 -23.27 2.96 -7.53
C LYS A 66 -24.37 3.82 -6.93
N PHE A 67 -25.32 3.20 -6.21
CA PHE A 67 -26.35 3.93 -5.48
C PHE A 67 -25.75 4.82 -4.39
N ASN A 68 -24.81 4.30 -3.59
CA ASN A 68 -24.09 5.06 -2.55
C ASN A 68 -23.37 6.27 -3.16
N CYS A 69 -22.63 6.05 -4.24
CA CYS A 69 -21.92 7.11 -4.98
C CYS A 69 -22.88 8.19 -5.50
N LYS A 70 -24.01 7.80 -6.11
CA LYS A 70 -25.02 8.75 -6.62
C LYS A 70 -25.68 9.60 -5.53
N ARG A 71 -25.75 9.10 -4.31
CA ARG A 71 -26.40 9.78 -3.18
C ARG A 71 -25.43 10.64 -2.38
N SER A 72 -24.12 10.47 -2.57
CA SER A 72 -23.13 11.34 -1.94
C SER A 72 -23.14 12.74 -2.55
N ASP A 73 -22.83 13.75 -1.74
CA ASP A 73 -22.60 15.12 -2.18
C ASP A 73 -21.13 15.32 -2.58
N LEU A 74 -20.25 14.48 -2.01
CA LEU A 74 -18.82 14.44 -2.32
C LEU A 74 -18.30 13.00 -2.17
N ILE A 75 -17.58 12.53 -3.17
CA ILE A 75 -16.76 11.31 -3.07
C ILE A 75 -15.31 11.74 -2.85
N ILE A 76 -14.65 11.10 -1.91
CA ILE A 76 -13.21 11.23 -1.70
C ILE A 76 -12.57 9.88 -1.95
N THR A 77 -11.59 9.83 -2.86
CA THR A 77 -10.77 8.64 -3.13
C THR A 77 -9.33 8.88 -2.73
N VAL A 78 -8.56 7.80 -2.59
CA VAL A 78 -7.18 7.86 -2.07
C VAL A 78 -6.10 7.75 -3.15
N GLY A 79 -6.49 7.73 -4.42
CA GLY A 79 -5.59 7.67 -5.56
C GLY A 79 -6.24 8.21 -6.83
N ARG A 80 -5.40 8.66 -7.78
CA ARG A 80 -5.82 9.18 -9.09
C ARG A 80 -6.53 8.12 -9.93
N ASP A 81 -6.04 6.91 -9.89
CA ASP A 81 -6.62 5.74 -10.55
C ASP A 81 -7.99 5.33 -9.96
N LEU A 82 -8.22 5.60 -8.67
CA LEU A 82 -9.52 5.41 -8.05
C LEU A 82 -10.53 6.49 -8.50
N VAL A 83 -10.08 7.72 -8.80
CA VAL A 83 -10.95 8.74 -9.43
C VAL A 83 -11.40 8.26 -10.81
N GLU A 84 -10.47 7.75 -11.63
CA GLU A 84 -10.78 7.17 -12.96
C GLU A 84 -11.81 6.03 -12.84
N THR A 85 -11.75 5.23 -11.79
CA THR A 85 -12.73 4.16 -11.54
C THR A 85 -14.14 4.73 -11.30
N VAL A 86 -14.27 5.83 -10.54
CA VAL A 86 -15.58 6.52 -10.39
C VAL A 86 -16.05 7.03 -11.74
N GLU A 87 -15.21 7.72 -12.51
CA GLU A 87 -15.57 8.26 -13.80
C GLU A 87 -16.04 7.16 -14.78
N ASN A 88 -15.31 6.05 -14.85
CA ASN A 88 -15.65 4.90 -15.69
C ASN A 88 -16.97 4.23 -15.27
N ARG A 89 -17.26 4.14 -13.96
CA ARG A 89 -18.54 3.60 -13.46
C ARG A 89 -19.75 4.42 -13.89
N PHE A 90 -19.56 5.72 -14.13
CA PHE A 90 -20.64 6.66 -14.51
C PHE A 90 -20.49 7.20 -15.93
N LYS A 91 -19.62 6.58 -16.76
CA LYS A 91 -19.44 6.95 -18.17
C LYS A 91 -20.77 6.96 -18.90
N GLY A 92 -21.08 8.07 -19.59
CA GLY A 92 -22.35 8.29 -20.30
C GLY A 92 -23.48 8.86 -19.42
N GLY A 93 -23.22 9.18 -18.16
CA GLY A 93 -24.18 9.81 -17.22
C GLY A 93 -23.52 10.93 -16.41
N LYS A 94 -24.23 11.40 -15.38
CA LYS A 94 -23.69 12.40 -14.47
C LYS A 94 -22.68 11.73 -13.50
N VAL A 95 -21.41 12.10 -13.62
CA VAL A 95 -20.38 11.67 -12.68
C VAL A 95 -20.56 12.42 -11.35
N PRO A 96 -20.60 11.73 -10.19
CA PRO A 96 -20.63 12.38 -8.89
C PRO A 96 -19.37 13.25 -8.66
N LYS A 97 -19.51 14.34 -7.89
CA LYS A 97 -18.35 15.16 -7.51
C LYS A 97 -17.34 14.30 -6.77
N THR A 98 -16.14 14.14 -7.33
CA THR A 98 -15.08 13.28 -6.80
C THR A 98 -13.79 14.07 -6.67
N VAL A 99 -13.09 13.90 -5.57
CA VAL A 99 -11.75 14.47 -5.33
C VAL A 99 -10.81 13.40 -4.83
N MET A 100 -9.53 13.56 -5.13
CA MET A 100 -8.47 12.71 -4.61
C MET A 100 -7.83 13.37 -3.39
N ILE A 101 -7.75 12.62 -2.29
CA ILE A 101 -6.97 13.00 -1.12
C ILE A 101 -6.22 11.75 -0.66
N ASN A 102 -4.89 11.75 -0.80
CA ASN A 102 -4.06 10.63 -0.44
C ASN A 102 -4.22 10.24 1.03
N ASN A 103 -4.07 8.96 1.31
CA ASN A 103 -3.79 8.48 2.66
C ASN A 103 -2.46 9.06 3.15
N TRP A 104 -2.23 8.96 4.44
CA TRP A 104 -1.04 9.48 5.11
C TRP A 104 -0.51 8.49 6.14
N ILE A 105 0.68 8.78 6.62
CA ILE A 105 1.22 8.22 7.86
C ILE A 105 1.59 9.37 8.79
N ASP A 106 1.67 9.11 10.09
CA ASP A 106 2.20 10.10 11.03
C ASP A 106 3.72 10.16 10.87
N GLU A 107 4.18 11.23 10.23
CA GLU A 107 5.59 11.47 9.92
C GLU A 107 6.45 11.71 11.16
N ASN A 108 5.82 11.91 12.32
CA ASN A 108 6.50 12.04 13.60
C ASN A 108 6.60 10.70 14.36
N GLU A 109 5.76 9.72 14.02
CA GLU A 109 5.85 8.36 14.55
C GLU A 109 6.82 7.49 13.73
N ILE A 110 6.89 7.72 12.40
CA ILE A 110 7.79 6.99 11.49
C ILE A 110 8.70 8.00 10.79
N TYR A 111 10.00 7.84 10.99
CA TYR A 111 11.04 8.70 10.43
C TYR A 111 12.35 7.92 10.28
N PRO A 112 13.31 8.43 9.49
CA PRO A 112 14.61 7.79 9.34
C PRO A 112 15.35 7.76 10.69
N LEU A 113 15.86 6.59 11.05
CA LEU A 113 16.71 6.39 12.22
C LEU A 113 18.17 6.21 11.77
N ASP A 114 19.09 6.59 12.65
CA ASP A 114 20.52 6.33 12.46
C ASP A 114 20.78 4.83 12.30
N GLU A 115 21.74 4.47 11.45
CA GLU A 115 22.10 3.07 11.18
C GLU A 115 22.58 2.34 12.45
N ASN A 116 23.12 3.08 13.43
CA ASN A 116 23.57 2.57 14.73
C ASN A 116 22.48 2.65 15.82
N ASN A 117 21.23 2.96 15.48
CA ASN A 117 20.16 2.99 16.47
C ASN A 117 20.03 1.64 17.19
N GLU A 118 20.18 1.64 18.50
CA GLU A 118 20.22 0.42 19.32
C GLU A 118 19.02 -0.51 19.11
N LYS A 119 17.82 0.06 18.93
CA LYS A 119 16.60 -0.75 18.75
C LYS A 119 16.52 -1.33 17.34
N VAL A 120 17.02 -0.62 16.31
CA VAL A 120 17.14 -1.16 14.95
C VAL A 120 18.15 -2.30 14.94
N LEU A 121 19.30 -2.12 15.58
CA LEU A 121 20.32 -3.16 15.71
C LEU A 121 19.80 -4.37 16.49
N ALA A 122 19.08 -4.14 17.59
CA ALA A 122 18.44 -5.21 18.36
C ALA A 122 17.40 -5.99 17.53
N PHE A 123 16.59 -5.29 16.71
CA PHE A 123 15.67 -5.93 15.78
C PHE A 123 16.41 -6.78 14.74
N LYS A 124 17.44 -6.21 14.09
CA LYS A 124 18.28 -6.93 13.12
C LYS A 124 18.90 -8.18 13.74
N LYS A 125 19.51 -8.05 14.92
CA LYS A 125 20.11 -9.18 15.64
C LYS A 125 19.10 -10.26 16.00
N LYS A 126 17.91 -9.86 16.51
CA LYS A 126 16.83 -10.79 16.90
C LYS A 126 16.39 -11.68 15.74
N TYR A 127 16.36 -11.15 14.53
CA TYR A 127 15.83 -11.83 13.36
C TYR A 127 16.93 -12.26 12.36
N GLY A 128 18.21 -12.23 12.75
CA GLY A 128 19.31 -12.68 11.91
C GLY A 128 19.59 -11.80 10.68
N LEU A 129 19.27 -10.51 10.76
CA LEU A 129 19.44 -9.52 9.68
C LEU A 129 20.73 -8.67 9.88
N ASP A 130 21.44 -8.89 10.97
CA ASP A 130 22.62 -8.09 11.31
C ASP A 130 23.73 -8.26 10.28
N GLY A 131 24.33 -7.14 9.84
CA GLY A 131 25.37 -7.14 8.80
C GLY A 131 24.89 -7.57 7.40
N LYS A 132 23.58 -7.68 7.15
CA LYS A 132 23.02 -8.12 5.87
C LYS A 132 22.41 -6.98 5.07
N PHE A 133 22.36 -7.15 3.75
CA PHE A 133 21.55 -6.31 2.86
C PHE A 133 20.12 -6.85 2.83
N VAL A 134 19.18 -6.07 3.36
CA VAL A 134 17.83 -6.51 3.64
C VAL A 134 16.83 -5.97 2.62
N VAL A 135 16.24 -6.86 1.81
CA VAL A 135 15.10 -6.56 0.96
C VAL A 135 13.82 -6.96 1.70
N MET A 136 13.06 -6.00 2.18
CA MET A 136 11.98 -6.24 3.15
C MET A 136 10.58 -6.06 2.56
N TYR A 137 9.70 -7.01 2.82
CA TYR A 137 8.26 -6.86 2.70
C TYR A 137 7.66 -6.67 4.10
N SER A 138 6.87 -5.63 4.32
CA SER A 138 6.19 -5.41 5.59
C SER A 138 4.70 -5.15 5.38
N GLY A 139 3.84 -5.99 5.96
CA GLY A 139 2.39 -5.84 5.88
C GLY A 139 1.62 -7.14 5.81
N ASN A 140 0.37 -7.07 5.33
CA ASN A 140 -0.48 -8.23 5.16
C ASN A 140 0.07 -9.18 4.08
N ILE A 141 0.29 -10.45 4.44
CA ILE A 141 0.77 -11.52 3.54
C ILE A 141 -0.47 -12.25 2.96
N GLY A 142 -1.18 -11.55 2.07
CA GLY A 142 -2.47 -11.98 1.55
C GLY A 142 -2.52 -12.07 0.02
N LEU A 143 -3.69 -12.46 -0.50
CA LEU A 143 -3.93 -12.76 -1.92
C LEU A 143 -3.76 -11.57 -2.88
N TYR A 144 -3.85 -10.33 -2.37
CA TYR A 144 -3.83 -9.13 -3.20
C TYR A 144 -2.44 -8.73 -3.72
N TYR A 145 -1.37 -9.48 -3.34
CA TYR A 145 0.01 -9.03 -3.51
C TYR A 145 0.88 -9.95 -4.38
N ASP A 146 0.30 -11.04 -4.91
CA ASP A 146 1.01 -12.02 -5.78
C ASP A 146 2.31 -12.58 -5.18
N LEU A 147 2.37 -12.68 -3.84
CA LEU A 147 3.60 -13.07 -3.13
C LEU A 147 4.06 -14.50 -3.46
N GLU A 148 3.15 -15.40 -3.83
CA GLU A 148 3.52 -16.79 -4.22
C GLU A 148 4.38 -16.79 -5.49
N ASN A 149 4.09 -15.94 -6.48
CA ASN A 149 4.90 -15.84 -7.69
C ASN A 149 6.16 -14.99 -7.46
N LEU A 150 6.08 -13.93 -6.65
CA LEU A 150 7.26 -13.14 -6.27
C LEU A 150 8.27 -13.97 -5.47
N MET A 151 7.82 -14.95 -4.67
CA MET A 151 8.72 -15.88 -3.98
C MET A 151 9.52 -16.74 -4.95
N LYS A 152 8.94 -17.13 -6.11
CA LYS A 152 9.68 -17.82 -7.18
C LYS A 152 10.74 -16.93 -7.84
N VAL A 153 10.55 -15.61 -7.83
CA VAL A 153 11.60 -14.67 -8.28
C VAL A 153 12.71 -14.57 -7.23
N VAL A 154 12.35 -14.51 -5.95
CA VAL A 154 13.32 -14.53 -4.85
C VAL A 154 14.20 -15.77 -4.90
N GLU A 155 13.65 -16.95 -5.23
CA GLU A 155 14.39 -18.20 -5.39
C GLU A 155 15.51 -18.10 -6.43
N ARG A 156 15.38 -17.27 -7.48
CA ARG A 156 16.41 -17.05 -8.48
C ARG A 156 17.66 -16.32 -7.94
N ILE A 157 17.53 -15.67 -6.77
CA ILE A 157 18.62 -15.04 -6.05
C ILE A 157 19.18 -16.05 -5.04
N LYS A 158 20.34 -16.61 -5.35
CA LYS A 158 20.93 -17.70 -4.56
C LYS A 158 21.22 -17.26 -3.12
N PRO A 159 21.14 -18.18 -2.14
CA PRO A 159 21.39 -17.87 -0.73
C PRO A 159 22.77 -17.30 -0.42
N ASP A 160 23.79 -17.62 -1.22
CA ASP A 160 25.15 -17.14 -1.09
C ASP A 160 25.43 -15.81 -1.82
N THR A 161 24.38 -15.20 -2.41
CA THR A 161 24.48 -13.91 -3.11
C THR A 161 24.93 -12.81 -2.14
N LYS A 162 25.95 -12.05 -2.57
CA LYS A 162 26.42 -10.87 -1.84
C LYS A 162 26.12 -9.60 -2.62
N ALA A 163 25.75 -8.57 -1.90
CA ALA A 163 25.65 -7.23 -2.44
C ALA A 163 27.06 -6.66 -2.76
N VAL A 164 27.10 -5.60 -3.56
CA VAL A 164 28.36 -4.99 -4.02
C VAL A 164 29.24 -4.51 -2.86
N ASP A 165 28.63 -4.14 -1.73
CA ASP A 165 29.29 -3.75 -0.49
C ASP A 165 29.76 -4.94 0.39
N GLY A 166 29.60 -6.16 -0.08
CA GLY A 166 30.03 -7.41 0.55
C GLY A 166 29.05 -8.03 1.53
N ARG A 167 27.93 -7.37 1.84
CA ARG A 167 26.87 -7.90 2.72
C ARG A 167 26.13 -9.06 2.05
N GLU A 168 25.76 -10.09 2.83
CA GLU A 168 24.86 -11.15 2.36
C GLU A 168 23.46 -10.58 2.13
N VAL A 169 22.82 -11.02 1.04
CA VAL A 169 21.46 -10.59 0.70
C VAL A 169 20.45 -11.44 1.43
N VAL A 170 19.49 -10.80 2.10
CA VAL A 170 18.37 -11.48 2.78
C VAL A 170 17.05 -10.83 2.41
N PHE A 171 16.03 -11.69 2.22
CA PHE A 171 14.65 -11.28 1.98
C PHE A 171 13.83 -11.47 3.27
N ALA A 172 13.37 -10.38 3.87
CA ALA A 172 12.62 -10.41 5.12
C ALA A 172 11.13 -10.14 4.85
N PHE A 173 10.26 -11.07 5.26
CA PHE A 173 8.81 -10.93 5.15
C PHE A 173 8.22 -10.72 6.55
N VAL A 174 7.83 -9.47 6.84
CA VAL A 174 7.29 -9.06 8.15
C VAL A 174 5.78 -8.97 8.07
N GLY A 175 5.06 -9.77 8.86
CA GLY A 175 3.61 -9.71 8.91
C GLY A 175 2.92 -11.05 9.09
N ALA A 176 1.63 -11.07 8.78
CA ALA A 176 0.77 -12.24 8.80
C ALA A 176 -0.24 -12.16 7.64
N GLY A 177 -0.86 -13.27 7.30
CA GLY A 177 -1.90 -13.30 6.27
C GLY A 177 -2.16 -14.69 5.71
N SER A 178 -3.15 -14.76 4.83
CA SER A 178 -3.72 -16.03 4.35
C SER A 178 -2.80 -16.90 3.50
N VAL A 179 -1.71 -16.34 2.96
CA VAL A 179 -0.76 -17.10 2.12
C VAL A 179 0.56 -17.39 2.85
N LEU A 180 0.73 -16.95 4.10
CA LEU A 180 1.98 -17.11 4.85
C LEU A 180 2.44 -18.56 4.93
N ASP A 181 1.56 -19.47 5.34
CA ASP A 181 1.91 -20.89 5.51
C ASP A 181 2.40 -21.54 4.21
N LYS A 182 1.80 -21.15 3.08
CA LYS A 182 2.24 -21.61 1.76
C LYS A 182 3.64 -21.10 1.41
N LEU A 183 3.94 -19.83 1.73
CA LEU A 183 5.27 -19.26 1.49
C LEU A 183 6.33 -19.93 2.36
N VAL A 184 6.02 -20.17 3.64
CA VAL A 184 6.91 -20.86 4.58
C VAL A 184 7.22 -22.28 4.08
N LEU A 185 6.19 -23.01 3.62
CA LEU A 185 6.38 -24.36 3.07
C LEU A 185 7.25 -24.31 1.81
N TYR A 186 6.96 -23.40 0.87
CA TYR A 186 7.74 -23.22 -0.36
C TYR A 186 9.22 -22.94 -0.07
N VAL A 187 9.52 -21.99 0.81
CA VAL A 187 10.88 -21.62 1.21
C VAL A 187 11.63 -22.83 1.80
N LYS A 188 10.96 -23.63 2.64
CA LYS A 188 11.54 -24.84 3.22
C LYS A 188 11.83 -25.92 2.17
N GLU A 189 10.89 -26.18 1.27
CA GLU A 189 11.02 -27.21 0.21
C GLU A 189 12.12 -26.85 -0.80
N HIS A 190 12.34 -25.55 -1.04
CA HIS A 190 13.33 -25.04 -2.00
C HIS A 190 14.66 -24.61 -1.35
N HIS A 191 14.85 -24.88 -0.04
CA HIS A 191 16.09 -24.57 0.69
C HIS A 191 16.56 -23.13 0.55
N MET A 192 15.61 -22.16 0.68
CA MET A 192 15.89 -20.73 0.51
C MET A 192 16.38 -20.12 1.83
N ASP A 193 17.63 -20.40 2.21
CA ASP A 193 18.21 -19.97 3.50
C ASP A 193 18.39 -18.45 3.62
N ASN A 194 18.21 -17.70 2.52
CA ASN A 194 18.22 -16.24 2.48
C ASN A 194 16.82 -15.61 2.66
N VAL A 195 15.81 -16.37 3.07
CA VAL A 195 14.46 -15.86 3.34
C VAL A 195 14.13 -15.98 4.82
N VAL A 196 13.64 -14.91 5.43
CA VAL A 196 13.26 -14.86 6.85
C VAL A 196 11.82 -14.37 6.98
N PHE A 197 10.99 -15.12 7.71
CA PHE A 197 9.64 -14.70 8.09
C PHE A 197 9.65 -14.12 9.51
N ILE A 198 9.12 -12.92 9.65
CA ILE A 198 9.09 -12.15 10.90
C ILE A 198 7.63 -11.91 11.27
N PRO A 199 7.21 -12.19 12.51
CA PRO A 199 5.84 -11.95 12.94
C PRO A 199 5.41 -10.49 12.77
N TYR A 200 4.09 -10.27 12.74
CA TYR A 200 3.54 -8.91 12.78
C TYR A 200 4.14 -8.12 13.94
N GLN A 201 4.52 -6.87 13.65
CA GLN A 201 5.10 -5.98 14.65
C GLN A 201 4.05 -5.01 15.19
N ASP A 202 4.09 -4.74 16.47
CA ASP A 202 3.22 -3.73 17.09
C ASP A 202 3.52 -2.33 16.54
N LYS A 203 2.51 -1.44 16.61
CA LYS A 203 2.63 -0.08 16.09
C LYS A 203 3.87 0.66 16.66
N ALA A 204 4.20 0.43 17.93
CA ALA A 204 5.34 1.05 18.60
C ALA A 204 6.70 0.59 18.04
N ASP A 205 6.77 -0.63 17.48
CA ASP A 205 7.98 -1.23 16.94
C ASP A 205 8.10 -1.09 15.41
N LEU A 206 7.04 -0.60 14.76
CA LEU A 206 6.99 -0.44 13.31
C LEU A 206 8.13 0.43 12.78
N ILE A 207 8.47 1.50 13.48
CA ILE A 207 9.58 2.39 13.12
C ILE A 207 10.91 1.62 13.04
N TYR A 208 11.17 0.70 13.99
CA TYR A 208 12.44 -0.05 14.01
C TYR A 208 12.48 -1.11 12.92
N SER A 209 11.35 -1.80 12.69
CA SER A 209 11.27 -2.79 11.62
C SER A 209 11.41 -2.15 10.23
N LEU A 210 10.77 -1.01 9.96
CA LEU A 210 10.90 -0.30 8.68
C LEU A 210 12.32 0.22 8.46
N ASN A 211 12.99 0.71 9.51
CA ASN A 211 14.38 1.17 9.40
C ASN A 211 15.39 0.01 9.27
N ALA A 212 15.01 -1.22 9.59
CA ALA A 212 15.89 -2.38 9.44
C ALA A 212 16.06 -2.85 7.99
N GLY A 213 15.13 -2.53 7.09
CA GLY A 213 15.26 -2.81 5.66
C GLY A 213 16.14 -1.81 4.92
N ASP A 214 16.92 -2.29 3.94
CA ASP A 214 17.67 -1.43 3.01
C ASP A 214 16.78 -1.00 1.84
N VAL A 215 15.92 -1.92 1.34
CA VAL A 215 14.95 -1.72 0.26
C VAL A 215 13.63 -2.36 0.66
N HIS A 216 12.51 -1.75 0.30
CA HIS A 216 11.20 -2.28 0.65
C HIS A 216 10.33 -2.58 -0.57
N TRP A 217 9.66 -3.74 -0.53
CA TRP A 217 8.62 -4.09 -1.49
C TRP A 217 7.35 -3.26 -1.28
N CYS A 218 6.82 -2.73 -2.39
CA CYS A 218 5.45 -2.25 -2.47
C CYS A 218 4.79 -2.90 -3.69
N VAL A 219 3.94 -3.87 -3.46
CA VAL A 219 3.43 -4.75 -4.53
C VAL A 219 1.92 -4.90 -4.47
N ASN A 220 1.31 -5.07 -5.64
CA ASN A 220 -0.06 -5.50 -5.83
C ASN A 220 -0.12 -6.57 -6.93
N ALA A 221 -1.10 -7.45 -6.85
CA ALA A 221 -1.43 -8.35 -7.95
C ALA A 221 -2.00 -7.55 -9.15
N LYS A 222 -1.93 -8.13 -10.35
CA LYS A 222 -2.54 -7.56 -11.56
C LYS A 222 -4.04 -7.39 -11.39
N GLY A 223 -4.59 -6.25 -11.84
CA GLY A 223 -6.01 -5.92 -11.75
C GLY A 223 -6.41 -5.18 -10.47
N ILE A 224 -5.45 -4.77 -9.64
CA ILE A 224 -5.70 -3.99 -8.43
C ILE A 224 -5.64 -2.47 -8.69
N LYS A 225 -5.08 -2.02 -9.82
CA LYS A 225 -5.12 -0.62 -10.22
C LYS A 225 -6.56 -0.09 -10.25
N GLY A 226 -6.78 1.08 -9.67
CA GLY A 226 -8.10 1.70 -9.57
C GLY A 226 -9.06 1.01 -8.60
N VAL A 227 -8.59 0.00 -7.88
CA VAL A 227 -9.40 -0.78 -6.93
C VAL A 227 -8.97 -0.49 -5.50
N SER A 228 -7.67 -0.52 -5.24
CA SER A 228 -7.06 -0.32 -3.91
C SER A 228 -5.69 0.33 -4.02
N CYS A 229 -5.39 1.22 -3.06
CA CYS A 229 -4.11 1.91 -2.99
C CYS A 229 -3.26 1.34 -1.85
N PRO A 230 -2.08 0.74 -2.12
CA PRO A 230 -1.27 0.10 -1.08
C PRO A 230 -0.66 1.12 -0.12
N SER A 231 -1.22 1.23 1.07
CA SER A 231 -0.81 2.21 2.09
C SER A 231 0.60 1.99 2.66
N LYS A 232 1.20 0.80 2.47
CA LYS A 232 2.56 0.50 2.94
C LYS A 232 3.63 1.44 2.38
N ALA A 233 3.42 2.00 1.18
CA ALA A 233 4.33 2.95 0.56
C ALA A 233 4.59 4.18 1.43
N TYR A 234 3.57 4.69 2.13
CA TYR A 234 3.72 5.85 3.00
C TYR A 234 4.69 5.58 4.17
N GLY A 235 4.63 4.39 4.76
CA GLY A 235 5.56 3.97 5.81
C GLY A 235 6.99 3.83 5.32
N ILE A 236 7.17 3.31 4.11
CA ILE A 236 8.48 3.16 3.47
C ILE A 236 9.08 4.54 3.19
N MET A 237 8.30 5.44 2.56
CA MET A 237 8.71 6.82 2.31
C MET A 237 9.03 7.56 3.63
N ALA A 238 8.22 7.35 4.68
CA ALA A 238 8.44 7.96 5.99
C ALA A 238 9.77 7.52 6.62
N ALA A 239 10.18 6.28 6.43
CA ALA A 239 11.47 5.76 6.87
C ALA A 239 12.64 6.13 5.93
N ALA A 240 12.40 6.94 4.89
CA ALA A 240 13.37 7.30 3.85
C ALA A 240 14.04 6.07 3.22
N LYS A 241 13.26 5.04 2.88
CA LYS A 241 13.76 3.83 2.23
C LYS A 241 13.34 3.77 0.77
N PRO A 242 14.21 3.26 -0.13
CA PRO A 242 13.87 3.04 -1.52
C PRO A 242 12.80 1.95 -1.68
N ILE A 243 11.99 2.08 -2.73
CA ILE A 243 10.87 1.18 -2.98
C ILE A 243 11.15 0.30 -4.21
N LEU A 244 11.01 -1.01 -4.03
CA LEU A 244 10.86 -1.97 -5.12
C LEU A 244 9.37 -2.15 -5.40
N GLY A 245 8.87 -1.46 -6.44
CA GLY A 245 7.46 -1.43 -6.82
C GLY A 245 7.13 -2.53 -7.84
N VAL A 246 6.12 -3.37 -7.53
CA VAL A 246 5.48 -4.24 -8.53
C VAL A 246 4.02 -3.81 -8.62
N LEU A 247 3.76 -2.83 -9.48
CA LEU A 247 2.52 -2.06 -9.51
C LEU A 247 2.15 -1.73 -10.96
N GLU A 248 0.87 -1.77 -11.28
CA GLU A 248 0.37 -1.41 -12.61
C GLU A 248 0.63 0.06 -12.92
N SER A 249 1.01 0.34 -14.18
CA SER A 249 1.29 1.70 -14.66
C SER A 249 0.08 2.63 -14.48
N GLY A 250 0.33 3.84 -13.99
CA GLY A 250 -0.69 4.83 -13.69
C GLY A 250 -1.47 4.59 -12.40
N SER A 251 -1.14 3.56 -11.58
CA SER A 251 -1.63 3.48 -10.21
C SER A 251 -1.00 4.56 -9.34
N GLU A 252 -1.73 5.06 -8.34
CA GLU A 252 -1.29 6.21 -7.52
C GLU A 252 0.10 6.00 -6.92
N VAL A 253 0.33 4.87 -6.27
CA VAL A 253 1.62 4.62 -5.60
C VAL A 253 2.76 4.48 -6.60
N ARG A 254 2.53 3.85 -7.76
CA ARG A 254 3.56 3.79 -8.80
C ARG A 254 3.93 5.18 -9.29
N CYS A 255 2.95 6.04 -9.54
CA CYS A 255 3.21 7.43 -9.91
C CYS A 255 4.00 8.17 -8.83
N LEU A 256 3.66 8.00 -7.55
CA LEU A 256 4.41 8.62 -6.46
C LEU A 256 5.89 8.17 -6.43
N ILE A 257 6.17 6.90 -6.71
CA ILE A 257 7.54 6.37 -6.77
C ILE A 257 8.29 6.92 -7.98
N GLU A 258 7.65 6.91 -9.16
CA GLU A 258 8.24 7.37 -10.42
C GLU A 258 8.46 8.90 -10.43
N ASP A 259 7.46 9.69 -10.00
CA ASP A 259 7.53 11.16 -9.92
C ASP A 259 8.66 11.65 -9.01
N THR A 260 9.02 10.86 -7.99
CA THR A 260 10.09 11.18 -7.04
C THR A 260 11.43 10.52 -7.36
N ASN A 261 11.48 9.61 -8.32
CA ASN A 261 12.59 8.67 -8.46
C ASN A 261 12.94 8.01 -7.11
N GLY A 262 11.91 7.63 -6.33
CA GLY A 262 12.03 7.05 -5.00
C GLY A 262 12.23 5.54 -4.98
N GLY A 263 12.40 4.93 -6.14
CA GLY A 263 12.55 3.48 -6.29
C GLY A 263 12.51 3.03 -7.74
N LEU A 264 12.40 1.72 -7.94
CA LEU A 264 12.24 1.09 -9.26
C LEU A 264 10.89 0.39 -9.33
N CYS A 265 10.17 0.55 -10.45
CA CYS A 265 8.87 -0.06 -10.67
C CYS A 265 8.85 -0.97 -11.91
N CYS A 266 7.99 -2.00 -11.87
CA CYS A 266 7.64 -2.83 -13.02
C CYS A 266 6.17 -3.28 -12.92
N GLU A 267 5.66 -3.86 -14.01
CA GLU A 267 4.29 -4.39 -14.06
C GLU A 267 4.16 -5.70 -13.25
N PRO A 268 3.00 -5.94 -12.59
CA PRO A 268 2.68 -7.26 -12.06
C PRO A 268 2.67 -8.32 -13.17
N GLY A 269 3.42 -9.41 -12.96
CA GLY A 269 3.59 -10.48 -13.94
C GLY A 269 4.88 -10.37 -14.77
N GLU A 270 5.59 -9.24 -14.75
CA GLU A 270 6.91 -9.08 -15.40
C GLU A 270 8.03 -9.59 -14.48
N TYR A 271 8.01 -10.89 -14.15
CA TYR A 271 8.89 -11.49 -13.13
C TYR A 271 10.37 -11.37 -13.44
N ASP A 272 10.76 -11.37 -14.71
CA ASP A 272 12.15 -11.16 -15.12
C ASP A 272 12.59 -9.72 -14.82
N LYS A 273 11.68 -8.74 -15.01
CA LYS A 273 11.96 -7.35 -14.66
C LYS A 273 12.00 -7.13 -13.15
N VAL A 274 11.20 -7.87 -12.38
CA VAL A 274 11.31 -7.89 -10.91
C VAL A 274 12.70 -8.35 -10.50
N GLU A 275 13.22 -9.44 -11.09
CA GLU A 275 14.57 -9.95 -10.82
C GLU A 275 15.63 -8.92 -11.19
N GLU A 276 15.55 -8.31 -12.38
CA GLU A 276 16.48 -7.25 -12.82
C GLU A 276 16.52 -6.10 -11.80
N ASN A 277 15.36 -5.64 -11.32
CA ASN A 277 15.27 -4.58 -10.32
C ASN A 277 15.89 -5.00 -8.98
N ILE A 278 15.66 -6.24 -8.52
CA ILE A 278 16.31 -6.78 -7.31
C ILE A 278 17.84 -6.75 -7.48
N ARG A 279 18.34 -7.25 -8.61
CA ARG A 279 19.79 -7.28 -8.90
C ARG A 279 20.37 -5.87 -8.95
N TRP A 280 19.67 -4.92 -9.55
CA TRP A 280 20.08 -3.53 -9.53
C TRP A 280 20.27 -2.98 -8.11
N PHE A 281 19.30 -3.25 -7.19
CA PHE A 281 19.44 -2.85 -5.79
C PHE A 281 20.64 -3.51 -5.10
N ILE A 282 20.88 -4.79 -5.37
CA ILE A 282 22.03 -5.54 -4.84
C ILE A 282 23.36 -4.95 -5.35
N GLU A 283 23.42 -4.60 -6.63
CA GLU A 283 24.60 -4.00 -7.29
C GLU A 283 24.83 -2.54 -6.90
N ASN A 284 23.83 -1.87 -6.31
CA ASN A 284 23.94 -0.49 -5.83
C ASN A 284 23.85 -0.38 -4.30
N ALA A 285 24.00 -1.48 -3.58
CA ALA A 285 24.00 -1.49 -2.13
C ALA A 285 25.06 -0.54 -1.55
N GLY A 286 24.67 0.29 -0.57
CA GLY A 286 25.54 1.27 0.06
C GLY A 286 25.84 2.53 -0.78
N SER A 287 25.36 2.62 -2.04
CA SER A 287 25.60 3.78 -2.89
C SER A 287 24.84 5.03 -2.43
N ASP A 288 25.36 6.19 -2.81
CA ASP A 288 24.68 7.48 -2.55
C ASP A 288 23.34 7.56 -3.29
N GLU A 289 23.23 6.97 -4.48
CA GLU A 289 21.97 6.94 -5.23
C GLU A 289 20.90 6.14 -4.51
N LEU A 290 21.24 4.98 -3.93
CA LEU A 290 20.30 4.19 -3.17
C LEU A 290 19.75 4.96 -1.95
N LYS A 291 20.63 5.68 -1.25
CA LYS A 291 20.24 6.56 -0.14
C LYS A 291 19.37 7.73 -0.63
N ALA A 292 19.76 8.36 -1.74
CA ALA A 292 19.04 9.47 -2.32
C ALA A 292 17.61 9.11 -2.77
N MET A 293 17.37 7.89 -3.29
CA MET A 293 16.03 7.39 -3.59
C MET A 293 15.10 7.47 -2.36
N GLY A 294 15.55 6.96 -1.22
CA GLY A 294 14.78 7.01 0.02
C GLY A 294 14.52 8.43 0.49
N VAL A 295 15.52 9.31 0.42
CA VAL A 295 15.42 10.73 0.80
C VAL A 295 14.37 11.45 -0.06
N ARG A 296 14.38 11.27 -1.38
CA ARG A 296 13.39 11.87 -2.29
C ARG A 296 11.96 11.42 -1.97
N GLY A 297 11.78 10.16 -1.63
CA GLY A 297 10.49 9.64 -1.15
C GLY A 297 10.03 10.33 0.13
N ARG A 298 10.92 10.51 1.10
CA ARG A 298 10.64 11.20 2.37
C ARG A 298 10.31 12.67 2.16
N GLU A 299 11.06 13.41 1.37
CA GLU A 299 10.82 14.81 1.04
C GLU A 299 9.44 15.02 0.42
N ASN A 300 9.05 14.15 -0.52
CA ASN A 300 7.71 14.19 -1.09
C ASN A 300 6.62 13.92 -0.04
N LEU A 301 6.84 12.96 0.85
CA LEU A 301 5.90 12.67 1.93
C LEU A 301 5.73 13.88 2.84
N GLU A 302 6.81 14.50 3.31
CA GLU A 302 6.77 15.68 4.18
C GLU A 302 6.04 16.86 3.53
N LYS A 303 6.24 17.06 2.24
CA LYS A 303 5.61 18.15 1.49
C LYS A 303 4.14 17.91 1.19
N ASN A 304 3.74 16.69 0.84
CA ASN A 304 2.47 16.43 0.16
C ASN A 304 1.56 15.41 0.86
N LEU A 305 2.09 14.53 1.72
CA LEU A 305 1.43 13.30 2.18
C LEU A 305 1.43 13.16 3.71
N THR A 306 1.68 14.26 4.44
CA THR A 306 1.56 14.26 5.90
C THR A 306 0.11 14.27 6.33
N ARG A 307 -0.15 13.81 7.56
CA ARG A 307 -1.47 13.91 8.18
C ARG A 307 -2.02 15.33 8.12
N GLY A 308 -1.19 16.33 8.43
CA GLY A 308 -1.60 17.74 8.42
C GLY A 308 -2.04 18.22 7.03
N VAL A 309 -1.32 17.85 5.98
CA VAL A 309 -1.66 18.20 4.60
C VAL A 309 -2.98 17.54 4.17
N SER A 310 -3.14 16.23 4.41
CA SER A 310 -4.36 15.52 4.01
C SER A 310 -5.58 16.00 4.77
N VAL A 311 -5.50 16.17 6.10
CA VAL A 311 -6.62 16.68 6.92
C VAL A 311 -7.04 18.09 6.48
N ARG A 312 -6.10 18.95 6.10
CA ARG A 312 -6.42 20.29 5.55
C ARG A 312 -7.20 20.16 4.24
N LYS A 313 -6.77 19.32 3.31
CA LYS A 313 -7.49 19.05 2.05
C LYS A 313 -8.91 18.54 2.32
N TYR A 314 -9.09 17.62 3.29
CA TYR A 314 -10.43 17.18 3.71
C TYR A 314 -11.29 18.35 4.19
N ALA A 315 -10.77 19.20 5.08
CA ALA A 315 -11.50 20.35 5.61
C ALA A 315 -11.90 21.33 4.48
N GLU A 316 -10.97 21.65 3.59
CA GLU A 316 -11.20 22.54 2.45
C GLU A 316 -12.31 22.04 1.52
N GLU A 317 -12.34 20.74 1.20
CA GLU A 317 -13.36 20.17 0.32
C GLU A 317 -14.72 20.04 1.00
N ILE A 318 -14.74 19.75 2.30
CA ILE A 318 -15.98 19.67 3.09
C ILE A 318 -16.61 21.05 3.22
N LEU A 319 -15.82 22.10 3.47
CA LEU A 319 -16.34 23.47 3.61
C LEU A 319 -16.89 24.06 2.30
N LYS A 320 -16.60 23.45 1.14
CA LYS A 320 -17.19 23.86 -0.16
C LYS A 320 -18.56 23.24 -0.43
N LEU A 321 -19.09 22.38 0.44
CA LEU A 321 -20.41 21.73 0.31
C LEU A 321 -21.54 22.60 0.90
#